data_fe597e86e168cb6a82e5b1bc70634291
#
_entry.id   fe597e86e168cb6a82e5b1bc70634291
#
_cell.length_a   1.000
_cell.length_b   1.000
_cell.length_c   1.000
_cell.angle_alpha   90.00
_cell.angle_beta   90.00
_cell.angle_gamma   90.00
#
_symmetry.space_group_name_H-M   'P 1'
#
loop_
_entity.id
_entity.type
_entity.pdbx_description
1 polymer ?
#
loop_
_entity_poly.entity_id
_entity_poly.type
_entity_poly.pdbx_seq_one_letter_code
_entity_poly.pdbx_strand_id
1 'polypeptide(L)'
;MSDKVKCYSDALYSLAKEVGACEEVLDDTQKLAVSFRDEPELMRVLTSSEISRGEKRDLLDACFKGRVHSYVLSCLKLMCDQGSIKGFPAFCAGIKQLYNEDKGILAVTVTSARPLSEIQIERLKRRLEEISGRTAELTLQCDSACIGGLRLEYSGVSVEDTLRRRLDELKKLIQTTSV
;
A
#
# COMPACT_ATOMS: atom_id res chain seq x y z
N MET A 1 -6.58 7.66 -5.04
CA MET A 1 -6.84 6.37 -5.70
C MET A 1 -7.95 6.57 -6.72
N SER A 2 -7.85 6.05 -7.95
CA SER A 2 -8.98 6.15 -8.91
C SER A 2 -10.15 5.33 -8.37
N ASP A 3 -11.38 5.86 -8.41
CA ASP A 3 -12.58 5.17 -7.89
C ASP A 3 -12.76 3.77 -8.49
N LYS A 4 -12.36 3.60 -9.77
CA LYS A 4 -12.38 2.28 -10.44
C LYS A 4 -11.46 1.26 -9.78
N VAL A 5 -10.25 1.65 -9.40
CA VAL A 5 -9.27 0.75 -8.77
C VAL A 5 -9.75 0.34 -7.38
N LYS A 6 -10.39 1.25 -6.66
CA LYS A 6 -11.01 0.95 -5.37
C LYS A 6 -12.12 -0.10 -5.52
N CYS A 7 -13.01 0.07 -6.50
CA CYS A 7 -14.07 -0.91 -6.77
C CYS A 7 -13.51 -2.32 -7.04
N TYR A 8 -12.38 -2.44 -7.76
CA TYR A 8 -11.75 -3.76 -7.99
C TYR A 8 -11.22 -4.37 -6.70
N SER A 9 -10.59 -3.56 -5.82
CA SER A 9 -10.10 -4.05 -4.53
C SER A 9 -11.24 -4.53 -3.64
N ASP A 10 -12.31 -3.73 -3.55
CA ASP A 10 -13.49 -4.05 -2.73
C ASP A 10 -14.18 -5.33 -3.24
N ALA A 11 -14.36 -5.46 -4.55
CA ALA A 11 -15.00 -6.62 -5.18
C ALA A 11 -14.16 -7.90 -4.99
N LEU A 12 -12.85 -7.84 -5.26
CA LEU A 12 -11.98 -9.00 -5.09
C LEU A 12 -11.91 -9.44 -3.63
N TYR A 13 -11.78 -8.47 -2.71
CA TYR A 13 -11.72 -8.79 -1.27
C TYR A 13 -13.02 -9.41 -0.76
N SER A 14 -14.18 -8.90 -1.20
CA SER A 14 -15.48 -9.48 -0.87
C SER A 14 -15.61 -10.92 -1.34
N LEU A 15 -15.22 -11.21 -2.59
CA LEU A 15 -15.21 -12.58 -3.12
C LEU A 15 -14.23 -13.48 -2.36
N ALA A 16 -13.04 -12.98 -2.03
CA ALA A 16 -12.06 -13.73 -1.26
C ALA A 16 -12.59 -14.07 0.15
N LYS A 17 -13.35 -13.15 0.75
CA LYS A 17 -13.97 -13.35 2.06
C LYS A 17 -15.05 -14.43 2.03
N GLU A 18 -15.89 -14.46 1.00
CA GLU A 18 -16.93 -15.47 0.81
C GLU A 18 -16.37 -16.89 0.71
N VAL A 19 -15.21 -17.05 0.08
CA VAL A 19 -14.57 -18.38 -0.10
C VAL A 19 -13.49 -18.67 0.97
N GLY A 20 -13.25 -17.77 1.91
CA GLY A 20 -12.24 -17.95 2.96
C GLY A 20 -10.79 -17.87 2.48
N ALA A 21 -10.52 -17.26 1.32
CA ALA A 21 -9.21 -17.21 0.67
C ALA A 21 -8.51 -15.84 0.81
N CYS A 22 -8.84 -15.04 1.83
CA CYS A 22 -8.31 -13.68 1.98
C CYS A 22 -6.77 -13.63 2.09
N GLU A 23 -6.16 -14.58 2.82
CA GLU A 23 -4.72 -14.64 3.01
C GLU A 23 -3.99 -15.04 1.71
N GLU A 24 -4.54 -16.01 0.98
CA GLU A 24 -4.01 -16.45 -0.31
C GLU A 24 -4.07 -15.32 -1.34
N VAL A 25 -5.21 -14.63 -1.46
CA VAL A 25 -5.39 -13.47 -2.36
C VAL A 25 -4.45 -12.33 -2.00
N LEU A 26 -4.22 -12.05 -0.71
CA LEU A 26 -3.27 -11.04 -0.27
C LEU A 26 -1.84 -11.41 -0.67
N ASP A 27 -1.41 -12.64 -0.39
CA ASP A 27 -0.07 -13.14 -0.71
C ASP A 27 0.18 -13.14 -2.22
N ASP A 28 -0.77 -13.60 -3.01
CA ASP A 28 -0.69 -13.61 -4.46
C ASP A 28 -0.61 -12.19 -5.05
N THR A 29 -1.40 -11.23 -4.54
CA THR A 29 -1.31 -9.85 -5.00
C THR A 29 0.03 -9.21 -4.65
N GLN A 30 0.63 -9.55 -3.51
CA GLN A 30 1.96 -9.09 -3.13
C GLN A 30 3.05 -9.70 -4.01
N LYS A 31 3.01 -11.00 -4.29
CA LYS A 31 3.93 -11.69 -5.22
C LYS A 31 3.86 -11.06 -6.62
N LEU A 32 2.66 -10.79 -7.11
CA LEU A 32 2.46 -10.11 -8.39
C LEU A 32 3.03 -8.69 -8.39
N ALA A 33 2.87 -7.94 -7.30
CA ALA A 33 3.45 -6.60 -7.18
C ALA A 33 5.00 -6.63 -7.25
N VAL A 34 5.62 -7.64 -6.65
CA VAL A 34 7.06 -7.88 -6.77
C VAL A 34 7.42 -8.22 -8.21
N SER A 35 6.73 -9.17 -8.83
CA SER A 35 6.97 -9.58 -10.21
C SER A 35 6.87 -8.42 -11.21
N PHE A 36 5.85 -7.57 -11.07
CA PHE A 36 5.68 -6.39 -11.94
C PHE A 36 6.74 -5.30 -11.70
N ARG A 37 7.29 -5.22 -10.50
CA ARG A 37 8.41 -4.31 -10.20
C ARG A 37 9.72 -4.82 -10.78
N ASP A 38 9.97 -6.12 -10.67
CA ASP A 38 11.21 -6.76 -11.09
C ASP A 38 11.27 -6.94 -12.61
N GLU A 39 10.10 -7.08 -13.26
CA GLU A 39 9.93 -7.24 -14.71
C GLU A 39 9.11 -6.07 -15.32
N PRO A 40 9.70 -4.87 -15.47
CA PRO A 40 9.00 -3.70 -15.99
C PRO A 40 8.54 -3.87 -17.45
N GLU A 41 9.19 -4.75 -18.22
CA GLU A 41 8.79 -5.06 -19.60
C GLU A 41 7.39 -5.69 -19.65
N LEU A 42 7.03 -6.52 -18.69
CA LEU A 42 5.69 -7.09 -18.59
C LEU A 42 4.63 -5.99 -18.45
N MET A 43 4.88 -4.98 -17.60
CA MET A 43 3.98 -3.85 -17.46
C MET A 43 3.90 -3.00 -18.75
N ARG A 44 5.00 -2.84 -19.49
CA ARG A 44 5.00 -2.15 -20.79
C ARG A 44 4.10 -2.86 -21.80
N VAL A 45 4.24 -4.18 -21.91
CA VAL A 45 3.40 -5.01 -22.79
C VAL A 45 1.93 -4.88 -22.41
N LEU A 46 1.58 -5.05 -21.12
CA LEU A 46 0.19 -4.99 -20.65
C LEU A 46 -0.43 -3.59 -20.81
N THR A 47 0.38 -2.53 -20.82
CA THR A 47 -0.09 -1.14 -21.00
C THR A 47 -0.07 -0.66 -22.44
N SER A 48 0.60 -1.37 -23.36
CA SER A 48 0.68 -1.02 -24.78
C SER A 48 -0.69 -1.02 -25.44
N SER A 49 -0.94 -0.05 -26.30
CA SER A 49 -2.14 -0.01 -27.16
C SER A 49 -2.02 -0.86 -28.43
N GLU A 50 -0.80 -1.26 -28.80
CA GLU A 50 -0.52 -2.04 -30.00
C GLU A 50 -0.86 -3.53 -29.85
N ILE A 51 -0.92 -4.00 -28.59
CA ILE A 51 -1.19 -5.40 -28.26
C ILE A 51 -2.69 -5.55 -27.99
N SER A 52 -3.31 -6.53 -28.66
CA SER A 52 -4.74 -6.80 -28.50
C SER A 52 -5.09 -7.29 -27.09
N ARG A 53 -6.36 -7.13 -26.71
CA ARG A 53 -6.85 -7.63 -25.41
C ARG A 53 -6.71 -9.15 -25.28
N GLY A 54 -6.89 -9.88 -26.40
CA GLY A 54 -6.71 -11.34 -26.43
C GLY A 54 -5.28 -11.74 -26.08
N GLU A 55 -4.29 -11.18 -26.78
CA GLU A 55 -2.87 -11.45 -26.54
C GLU A 55 -2.43 -11.10 -25.11
N LYS A 56 -2.96 -10.01 -24.54
CA LYS A 56 -2.69 -9.67 -23.14
C LYS A 56 -3.25 -10.69 -22.15
N ARG A 57 -4.47 -11.21 -22.42
CA ARG A 57 -5.07 -12.27 -21.61
C ARG A 57 -4.28 -13.56 -21.71
N ASP A 58 -3.88 -13.95 -22.92
CA ASP A 58 -3.09 -15.15 -23.16
C ASP A 58 -1.73 -15.05 -22.46
N LEU A 59 -1.09 -13.88 -22.51
CA LEU A 59 0.15 -13.62 -21.78
C LEU A 59 -0.03 -13.77 -20.26
N LEU A 60 -1.10 -13.19 -19.70
CA LEU A 60 -1.39 -13.32 -18.28
C LEU A 60 -1.68 -14.79 -17.89
N ASP A 61 -2.38 -15.54 -18.75
CA ASP A 61 -2.59 -16.97 -18.52
C ASP A 61 -1.26 -17.75 -18.58
N ALA A 62 -0.43 -17.51 -19.57
CA ALA A 62 0.86 -18.18 -19.69
C ALA A 62 1.78 -17.92 -18.50
N CYS A 63 1.76 -16.70 -17.93
CA CYS A 63 2.63 -16.33 -16.81
C CYS A 63 2.10 -16.80 -15.46
N PHE A 64 0.78 -16.70 -15.23
CA PHE A 64 0.21 -16.75 -13.88
C PHE A 64 -0.83 -17.83 -13.63
N LYS A 65 -1.36 -18.49 -14.67
CA LYS A 65 -2.36 -19.55 -14.53
C LYS A 65 -1.80 -20.72 -13.70
N GLY A 66 -2.51 -21.07 -12.63
CA GLY A 66 -2.10 -22.11 -11.68
C GLY A 66 -1.01 -21.69 -10.69
N ARG A 67 -0.56 -20.42 -10.75
CA ARG A 67 0.42 -19.87 -9.81
C ARG A 67 -0.19 -18.85 -8.84
N VAL A 68 -1.34 -18.30 -9.21
CA VAL A 68 -2.11 -17.37 -8.40
C VAL A 68 -3.57 -17.81 -8.36
N HIS A 69 -4.28 -17.36 -7.34
CA HIS A 69 -5.71 -17.65 -7.19
C HIS A 69 -6.51 -17.16 -8.41
N SER A 70 -7.49 -17.94 -8.84
CA SER A 70 -8.26 -17.70 -10.08
C SER A 70 -8.96 -16.33 -10.10
N TYR A 71 -9.42 -15.84 -8.94
CA TYR A 71 -10.05 -14.53 -8.82
C TYR A 71 -9.06 -13.39 -9.02
N VAL A 72 -7.82 -13.53 -8.54
CA VAL A 72 -6.74 -12.56 -8.77
C VAL A 72 -6.43 -12.45 -10.25
N LEU A 73 -6.26 -13.60 -10.93
CA LEU A 73 -6.00 -13.64 -12.37
C LEU A 73 -7.15 -13.02 -13.18
N SER A 74 -8.40 -13.33 -12.81
CA SER A 74 -9.58 -12.76 -13.44
C SER A 74 -9.65 -11.25 -13.28
N CYS A 75 -9.32 -10.74 -12.09
CA CYS A 75 -9.26 -9.31 -11.82
C CYS A 75 -8.17 -8.61 -12.63
N LEU A 76 -6.97 -9.21 -12.75
CA LEU A 76 -5.90 -8.72 -13.62
C LEU A 76 -6.33 -8.58 -15.07
N LYS A 77 -6.97 -9.62 -15.62
CA LYS A 77 -7.51 -9.59 -17.00
C LYS A 77 -8.51 -8.45 -17.17
N LEU A 78 -9.42 -8.30 -16.22
CA LEU A 78 -10.41 -7.22 -16.25
C LEU A 78 -9.75 -5.84 -16.20
N MET A 79 -8.72 -5.65 -15.34
CA MET A 79 -7.96 -4.40 -15.28
C MET A 79 -7.22 -4.11 -16.59
N CYS A 80 -6.67 -5.13 -17.26
CA CYS A 80 -6.05 -4.98 -18.59
C CYS A 80 -7.08 -4.58 -19.64
N ASP A 81 -8.23 -5.24 -19.70
CA ASP A 81 -9.29 -4.95 -20.67
C ASP A 81 -9.83 -3.51 -20.55
N GLN A 82 -9.89 -3.01 -19.33
CA GLN A 82 -10.34 -1.65 -19.03
C GLN A 82 -9.20 -0.60 -19.07
N GLY A 83 -7.98 -1.01 -19.44
CA GLY A 83 -6.83 -0.11 -19.48
C GLY A 83 -6.40 0.46 -18.11
N SER A 84 -6.83 -0.17 -17.02
CA SER A 84 -6.58 0.30 -15.66
C SER A 84 -5.42 -0.42 -14.95
N ILE A 85 -4.66 -1.26 -15.67
CA ILE A 85 -3.55 -2.06 -15.10
C ILE A 85 -2.44 -1.20 -14.47
N LYS A 86 -2.25 0.05 -14.92
CA LYS A 86 -1.32 1.01 -14.28
C LYS A 86 -1.69 1.29 -12.82
N GLY A 87 -2.95 1.08 -12.45
CA GLY A 87 -3.44 1.21 -11.08
C GLY A 87 -3.15 0.00 -10.19
N PHE A 88 -2.44 -1.02 -10.69
CA PHE A 88 -2.19 -2.26 -9.95
C PHE A 88 -1.50 -2.04 -8.59
N PRO A 89 -0.49 -1.14 -8.43
CA PRO A 89 0.07 -0.86 -7.11
C PRO A 89 -0.95 -0.33 -6.10
N ALA A 90 -1.85 0.55 -6.56
CA ALA A 90 -2.93 1.08 -5.71
C ALA A 90 -3.99 0.01 -5.40
N PHE A 91 -4.24 -0.92 -6.32
CA PHE A 91 -5.10 -2.08 -6.12
C PHE A 91 -4.54 -3.00 -5.01
N CYS A 92 -3.24 -3.35 -5.05
CA CYS A 92 -2.59 -4.15 -4.01
C CYS A 92 -2.64 -3.47 -2.64
N ALA A 93 -2.41 -2.14 -2.61
CA ALA A 93 -2.53 -1.36 -1.38
C ALA A 93 -3.97 -1.40 -0.82
N GLY A 94 -4.98 -1.34 -1.69
CA GLY A 94 -6.39 -1.46 -1.31
C GLY A 94 -6.72 -2.83 -0.70
N ILE A 95 -6.28 -3.92 -1.33
CA ILE A 95 -6.46 -5.29 -0.78
C ILE A 95 -5.82 -5.42 0.60
N LYS A 96 -4.57 -4.94 0.75
CA LYS A 96 -3.87 -4.97 2.04
C LYS A 96 -4.60 -4.15 3.11
N GLN A 97 -5.13 -2.99 2.75
CA GLN A 97 -5.90 -2.16 3.66
C GLN A 97 -7.16 -2.87 4.14
N LEU A 98 -7.96 -3.44 3.22
CA LEU A 98 -9.18 -4.19 3.55
C LEU A 98 -8.88 -5.40 4.45
N TYR A 99 -7.81 -6.12 4.16
CA TYR A 99 -7.37 -7.24 4.99
C TYR A 99 -7.00 -6.77 6.41
N ASN A 100 -6.24 -5.69 6.52
CA ASN A 100 -5.85 -5.14 7.82
C ASN A 100 -7.07 -4.65 8.63
N GLU A 101 -8.03 -4.02 7.97
CA GLU A 101 -9.28 -3.58 8.58
C GLU A 101 -10.10 -4.77 9.11
N ASP A 102 -10.21 -5.83 8.33
CA ASP A 102 -10.95 -7.05 8.70
C ASP A 102 -10.29 -7.82 9.85
N LYS A 103 -8.96 -7.88 9.88
CA LYS A 103 -8.17 -8.53 10.94
C LYS A 103 -7.93 -7.63 12.16
N GLY A 104 -8.39 -6.39 12.13
CA GLY A 104 -8.14 -5.43 13.21
C GLY A 104 -6.66 -5.07 13.36
N ILE A 105 -5.92 -5.02 12.25
CA ILE A 105 -4.50 -4.65 12.21
C ILE A 105 -4.38 -3.15 11.92
N LEU A 106 -3.59 -2.45 12.72
CA LEU A 106 -3.22 -1.06 12.53
C LEU A 106 -1.82 -1.01 11.89
N ALA A 107 -1.75 -0.93 10.55
CA ALA A 107 -0.48 -0.79 9.85
C ALA A 107 -0.03 0.68 9.85
N VAL A 108 1.07 0.99 10.54
CA VAL A 108 1.62 2.34 10.68
C VAL A 108 3.03 2.40 10.13
N THR A 109 3.28 3.33 9.21
CA THR A 109 4.65 3.66 8.80
C THR A 109 5.22 4.72 9.74
N VAL A 110 6.35 4.39 10.35
CA VAL A 110 7.06 5.26 11.30
C VAL A 110 8.35 5.74 10.66
N THR A 111 8.43 7.03 10.36
CA THR A 111 9.65 7.65 9.82
C THR A 111 10.36 8.41 10.94
N SER A 112 11.66 8.15 11.12
CA SER A 112 12.50 8.80 12.13
C SER A 112 13.84 9.26 11.54
N ALA A 113 14.48 10.25 12.17
CA ALA A 113 15.80 10.74 11.76
C ALA A 113 16.93 9.72 12.00
N ARG A 114 16.76 8.83 12.96
CA ARG A 114 17.72 7.78 13.35
C ARG A 114 16.98 6.49 13.63
N PRO A 115 17.64 5.33 13.47
CA PRO A 115 17.03 4.05 13.84
C PRO A 115 16.51 4.07 15.28
N LEU A 116 15.29 3.59 15.47
CA LEU A 116 14.69 3.44 16.79
C LEU A 116 15.26 2.19 17.47
N SER A 117 15.47 2.28 18.79
CA SER A 117 15.81 1.11 19.59
C SER A 117 14.58 0.19 19.76
N GLU A 118 14.83 -1.08 20.05
CA GLU A 118 13.76 -2.07 20.28
C GLU A 118 12.80 -1.62 21.38
N ILE A 119 13.32 -1.04 22.45
CA ILE A 119 12.52 -0.51 23.57
C ILE A 119 11.59 0.64 23.11
N GLN A 120 12.07 1.50 22.21
CA GLN A 120 11.26 2.60 21.67
C GLN A 120 10.17 2.08 20.73
N ILE A 121 10.50 1.08 19.89
CA ILE A 121 9.55 0.43 18.98
C ILE A 121 8.45 -0.22 19.80
N GLU A 122 8.79 -0.98 20.85
CA GLU A 122 7.82 -1.70 21.67
C GLU A 122 6.91 -0.77 22.46
N ARG A 123 7.47 0.33 23.01
CA ARG A 123 6.69 1.37 23.67
C ARG A 123 5.72 2.06 22.70
N LEU A 124 6.18 2.37 21.49
CA LEU A 124 5.34 2.99 20.45
C LEU A 124 4.20 2.04 20.04
N LYS A 125 4.52 0.77 19.79
CA LYS A 125 3.55 -0.27 19.44
C LYS A 125 2.47 -0.39 20.50
N ARG A 126 2.85 -0.57 21.76
CA ARG A 126 1.90 -0.66 22.88
C ARG A 126 0.99 0.57 22.96
N ARG A 127 1.57 1.76 22.80
CA ARG A 127 0.77 3.00 22.87
C ARG A 127 -0.24 3.12 21.73
N LEU A 128 0.15 2.69 20.51
CA LEU A 128 -0.77 2.65 19.37
C LEU A 128 -1.87 1.62 19.57
N GLU A 129 -1.56 0.45 20.12
CA GLU A 129 -2.53 -0.60 20.44
C GLU A 129 -3.51 -0.14 21.53
N GLU A 130 -3.03 0.51 22.60
CA GLU A 130 -3.88 1.07 23.66
C GLU A 130 -4.88 2.12 23.13
N ILE A 131 -4.44 2.98 22.21
CA ILE A 131 -5.29 4.05 21.66
C ILE A 131 -6.28 3.51 20.62
N SER A 132 -5.83 2.58 19.77
CA SER A 132 -6.63 2.09 18.63
C SER A 132 -7.50 0.89 18.97
N GLY A 133 -7.17 0.13 20.01
CA GLY A 133 -7.80 -1.17 20.31
C GLY A 133 -7.49 -2.25 19.27
N ARG A 134 -6.47 -2.03 18.40
CA ARG A 134 -6.08 -2.92 17.29
C ARG A 134 -4.64 -3.37 17.48
N THR A 135 -4.27 -4.49 16.86
CA THR A 135 -2.87 -4.94 16.82
C THR A 135 -2.05 -4.04 15.91
N ALA A 136 -0.97 -3.42 16.42
CA ALA A 136 -0.16 -2.50 15.63
C ALA A 136 0.97 -3.23 14.89
N GLU A 137 1.05 -3.04 13.58
CA GLU A 137 2.19 -3.41 12.73
C GLU A 137 2.96 -2.16 12.33
N LEU A 138 4.25 -2.10 12.69
CA LEU A 138 5.10 -0.94 12.44
C LEU A 138 6.05 -1.21 11.28
N THR A 139 6.00 -0.37 10.25
CA THR A 139 7.01 -0.30 9.19
C THR A 139 7.95 0.85 9.51
N LEU A 140 9.22 0.55 9.78
CA LEU A 140 10.21 1.56 10.18
C LEU A 140 10.96 2.09 8.96
N GLN A 141 11.05 3.41 8.85
CA GLN A 141 11.82 4.11 7.84
C GLN A 141 12.75 5.14 8.49
N CYS A 142 13.95 5.28 7.94
CA CYS A 142 14.89 6.30 8.35
C CYS A 142 14.98 7.37 7.26
N ASP A 143 14.73 8.62 7.65
CA ASP A 143 14.88 9.78 6.77
C ASP A 143 15.62 10.88 7.52
N SER A 144 16.84 11.16 7.10
CA SER A 144 17.69 12.22 7.67
C SER A 144 17.12 13.63 7.47
N ALA A 145 16.15 13.80 6.57
CA ALA A 145 15.41 15.05 6.41
C ALA A 145 14.49 15.35 7.60
N CYS A 146 14.14 14.34 8.41
CA CYS A 146 13.54 14.52 9.73
C CYS A 146 14.64 14.95 10.71
N ILE A 147 14.76 16.23 11.04
CA ILE A 147 15.80 16.75 11.95
C ILE A 147 15.68 16.13 13.36
N GLY A 148 14.52 15.62 13.72
CA GLY A 148 14.21 14.91 14.97
C GLY A 148 12.70 14.73 15.12
N GLY A 149 12.30 13.84 16.02
CA GLY A 149 10.90 13.46 16.22
C GLY A 149 10.48 12.25 15.35
N LEU A 150 9.19 11.99 15.30
CA LEU A 150 8.58 10.89 14.56
C LEU A 150 7.51 11.43 13.62
N ARG A 151 7.45 10.85 12.42
CA ARG A 151 6.31 10.95 11.51
C ARG A 151 5.60 9.62 11.50
N LEU A 152 4.32 9.63 11.77
CA LEU A 152 3.45 8.46 11.73
C LEU A 152 2.49 8.60 10.55
N GLU A 153 2.44 7.61 9.68
CA GLU A 153 1.52 7.57 8.55
C GLU A 153 0.61 6.35 8.66
N TYR A 154 -0.70 6.60 8.65
CA TYR A 154 -1.74 5.57 8.69
C TYR A 154 -2.88 5.92 7.72
N SER A 155 -3.24 5.01 6.85
CA SER A 155 -4.35 5.17 5.87
C SER A 155 -4.35 6.51 5.12
N GLY A 156 -3.17 7.03 4.77
CA GLY A 156 -3.03 8.32 4.07
C GLY A 156 -3.13 9.55 4.98
N VAL A 157 -3.33 9.36 6.28
CA VAL A 157 -3.23 10.44 7.28
C VAL A 157 -1.82 10.44 7.84
N SER A 158 -1.14 11.58 7.76
CA SER A 158 0.19 11.77 8.33
C SER A 158 0.09 12.64 9.58
N VAL A 159 0.59 12.11 10.69
CA VAL A 159 0.76 12.85 11.94
C VAL A 159 2.25 13.08 12.13
N GLU A 160 2.67 14.35 12.03
CA GLU A 160 4.06 14.74 12.18
C GLU A 160 4.27 15.47 13.51
N ASP A 161 5.11 14.92 14.37
CA ASP A 161 5.71 15.63 15.51
C ASP A 161 7.23 15.70 15.31
N THR A 162 7.65 16.35 14.21
CA THR A 162 9.06 16.52 13.87
C THR A 162 9.54 17.92 14.25
N LEU A 163 10.79 18.03 14.68
CA LEU A 163 11.45 19.32 14.91
C LEU A 163 11.47 20.20 13.67
N ARG A 164 11.53 19.58 12.48
CA ARG A 164 11.46 20.30 11.20
C ARG A 164 10.15 21.08 11.09
N ARG A 165 9.01 20.43 11.35
CA ARG A 165 7.69 21.08 11.30
C ARG A 165 7.62 22.24 12.29
N ARG A 166 8.11 22.06 13.53
CA ARG A 166 8.16 23.13 14.53
C ARG A 166 9.04 24.30 14.10
N LEU A 167 10.18 24.03 13.44
CA LEU A 167 11.06 25.07 12.89
C LEU A 167 10.43 25.79 11.70
N ASP A 168 9.74 25.09 10.82
CA ASP A 168 9.03 25.69 9.66
C ASP A 168 7.83 26.52 10.12
N GLU A 169 7.12 26.11 11.16
CA GLU A 169 6.06 26.90 11.79
C GLU A 169 6.63 28.18 12.44
N LEU A 170 7.76 28.11 13.14
CA LEU A 170 8.46 29.26 13.72
C LEU A 170 8.95 30.23 12.62
N LYS A 171 9.54 29.71 11.52
CA LYS A 171 9.94 30.55 10.38
C LYS A 171 8.78 31.31 9.79
N LYS A 172 7.63 30.66 9.61
CA LYS A 172 6.40 31.31 9.10
C LYS A 172 5.92 32.42 10.04
N LEU A 173 5.93 32.17 11.36
CA LEU A 173 5.56 33.16 12.37
C LEU A 173 6.49 34.39 12.33
N ILE A 174 7.80 34.18 12.22
CA ILE A 174 8.78 35.28 12.12
C ILE A 174 8.57 36.10 10.84
N GLN A 175 8.32 35.43 9.71
CA GLN A 175 8.08 36.10 8.43
C GLN A 175 6.77 36.91 8.41
N THR A 176 5.73 36.46 9.12
CA THR A 176 4.45 37.18 9.25
C THR A 176 4.48 38.31 10.26
N THR A 177 5.47 38.32 11.19
CA THR A 177 5.60 39.37 12.23
C THR A 177 6.58 40.47 11.83
N SER A 178 7.26 40.33 10.67
CA SER A 178 8.24 41.30 10.15
C SER A 178 7.62 42.23 9.09
N VAL A 179 6.41 42.80 9.34
CA VAL A 179 5.80 43.89 8.56
C VAL A 179 5.57 45.08 9.49
#